data_4fb7d0c63b55ebd430e44175f83635b4
#
_entry.id   4fb7d0c63b55ebd430e44175f83635b4
#
_cell.length_a   1.000
_cell.length_b   1.000
_cell.length_c   1.000
_cell.angle_alpha   90.00
_cell.angle_beta   90.00
_cell.angle_gamma   90.00
#
_symmetry.space_group_name_H-M   'P 1'
#
loop_
_entity.id
_entity.type
_entity.pdbx_description
1 polymer ?
#
loop_
_entity_poly.entity_id
_entity_poly.type
_entity_poly.pdbx_seq_one_letter_code
_entity_poly.pdbx_strand_id
1 'polypeptide(L)'
;MIEIKNLQKSFDGIKVLSAISATFERGKTSLVIGESGSGKTVLLKCLLGLHNYDLGEIKFDGINYKNISDKEKMGLKSKIGTVFQGSALFDSMNIEENVMLPLKMFNNYSNDEMLDRVNQVLKRVNLENTNKKMPSEASGGMQKRVAIARAIVNNPKFLFCDEPNSGLDPNTAIIIDNLIKEITDEYKIVTIINSHDMNSVMEIGEKIV
;
A
#
# COMPACT_ATOMS: atom_id res chain seq x y z
N MET A 1 14.26 -0.93 -3.59
CA MET A 1 13.96 -1.25 -5.01
C MET A 1 13.19 -2.56 -5.08
N ILE A 2 12.18 -2.66 -5.95
CA ILE A 2 11.49 -3.92 -6.26
C ILE A 2 11.78 -4.26 -7.72
N GLU A 3 12.16 -5.49 -7.99
CA GLU A 3 12.41 -6.01 -9.33
C GLU A 3 11.50 -7.22 -9.60
N ILE A 4 10.83 -7.21 -10.73
CA ILE A 4 10.02 -8.32 -11.23
C ILE A 4 10.63 -8.79 -12.54
N LYS A 5 10.82 -10.11 -12.70
CA LYS A 5 11.34 -10.69 -13.94
C LYS A 5 10.45 -11.84 -14.39
N ASN A 6 9.90 -11.73 -15.61
CA ASN A 6 9.11 -12.76 -16.29
C ASN A 6 8.02 -13.40 -15.41
N LEU A 7 7.34 -12.59 -14.59
CA LEU A 7 6.33 -13.06 -13.65
C LEU A 7 5.12 -13.60 -14.41
N GLN A 8 4.70 -14.82 -14.07
CA GLN A 8 3.53 -15.45 -14.64
C GLN A 8 2.61 -15.96 -13.54
N LYS A 9 1.30 -15.82 -13.77
CA LYS A 9 0.26 -16.37 -12.89
C LYS A 9 -0.94 -16.78 -13.69
N SER A 10 -1.42 -18.00 -13.42
CA SER A 10 -2.64 -18.55 -13.98
C SER A 10 -3.59 -19.00 -12.87
N PHE A 11 -4.89 -19.02 -13.17
CA PHE A 11 -5.93 -19.60 -12.34
C PHE A 11 -6.78 -20.50 -13.23
N ASP A 12 -6.97 -21.74 -12.83
CA ASP A 12 -7.76 -22.75 -13.55
C ASP A 12 -7.40 -22.85 -15.06
N GLY A 13 -6.08 -22.77 -15.36
CA GLY A 13 -5.56 -22.80 -16.72
C GLY A 13 -5.64 -21.49 -17.50
N ILE A 14 -6.33 -20.47 -16.97
CA ILE A 14 -6.42 -19.15 -17.59
C ILE A 14 -5.22 -18.30 -17.13
N LYS A 15 -4.39 -17.87 -18.08
CA LYS A 15 -3.23 -17.02 -17.81
C LYS A 15 -3.69 -15.58 -17.55
N VAL A 16 -3.38 -15.07 -16.34
CA VAL A 16 -3.72 -13.70 -15.91
C VAL A 16 -2.51 -12.78 -15.98
N LEU A 17 -1.33 -13.25 -15.56
CA LEU A 17 -0.08 -12.52 -15.74
C LEU A 17 0.81 -13.26 -16.75
N SER A 18 1.26 -12.56 -17.79
CA SER A 18 2.03 -13.13 -18.90
C SER A 18 3.41 -12.48 -19.00
N ALA A 19 4.41 -13.08 -18.31
CA ALA A 19 5.82 -12.67 -18.37
C ALA A 19 6.05 -11.19 -18.04
N ILE A 20 5.40 -10.69 -16.99
CA ILE A 20 5.53 -9.30 -16.54
C ILE A 20 6.95 -9.06 -16.02
N SER A 21 7.59 -8.00 -16.51
CA SER A 21 8.91 -7.56 -16.03
C SER A 21 8.86 -6.05 -15.77
N ALA A 22 9.26 -5.63 -14.57
CA ALA A 22 9.27 -4.23 -14.17
C ALA A 22 10.27 -4.00 -13.03
N THR A 23 10.71 -2.75 -12.87
CA THR A 23 11.54 -2.31 -11.75
C THR A 23 10.91 -1.08 -11.12
N PHE A 24 10.83 -1.04 -9.79
CA PHE A 24 10.26 0.07 -9.02
C PHE A 24 11.33 0.63 -8.09
N GLU A 25 11.54 1.93 -8.17
CA GLU A 25 12.66 2.63 -7.53
C GLU A 25 12.22 3.33 -6.24
N ARG A 26 13.18 3.59 -5.34
CA ARG A 26 12.93 4.33 -4.10
C ARG A 26 12.62 5.80 -4.38
N GLY A 27 11.71 6.37 -3.58
CA GLY A 27 11.26 7.74 -3.70
C GLY A 27 10.54 8.01 -5.01
N LYS A 28 10.00 6.97 -5.65
CA LYS A 28 9.24 7.06 -6.89
C LYS A 28 7.84 6.48 -6.73
N THR A 29 6.85 7.20 -7.27
CA THR A 29 5.49 6.71 -7.43
C THR A 29 5.35 6.06 -8.80
N SER A 30 5.16 4.75 -8.82
CA SER A 30 4.94 3.97 -10.04
C SER A 30 3.48 3.55 -10.14
N LEU A 31 2.87 3.79 -11.30
CA LEU A 31 1.49 3.41 -11.58
C LEU A 31 1.45 2.14 -12.43
N VAL A 32 0.65 1.19 -11.99
CA VAL A 32 0.24 0.04 -12.79
C VAL A 32 -1.15 0.32 -13.33
N ILE A 33 -1.24 0.53 -14.64
CA ILE A 33 -2.48 0.93 -15.31
C ILE A 33 -3.00 -0.19 -16.21
N GLY A 34 -4.29 -0.20 -16.45
CA GLY A 34 -4.96 -1.15 -17.33
C GLY A 34 -6.44 -1.23 -17.05
N GLU A 35 -7.17 -1.86 -17.95
CA GLU A 35 -8.62 -2.06 -17.82
C GLU A 35 -8.99 -2.87 -16.56
N SER A 36 -10.25 -2.77 -16.14
CA SER A 36 -10.76 -3.64 -15.09
C SER A 36 -10.61 -5.11 -15.49
N GLY A 37 -10.14 -5.95 -14.58
CA GLY A 37 -9.88 -7.37 -14.88
C GLY A 37 -8.54 -7.69 -15.58
N SER A 38 -7.71 -6.70 -15.93
CA SER A 38 -6.41 -6.92 -16.59
C SER A 38 -5.33 -7.60 -15.75
N GLY A 39 -5.59 -7.88 -14.46
CA GLY A 39 -4.66 -8.56 -13.57
C GLY A 39 -3.87 -7.66 -12.61
N LYS A 40 -4.12 -6.34 -12.56
CA LYS A 40 -3.42 -5.39 -11.66
C LYS A 40 -3.45 -5.83 -10.20
N THR A 41 -4.63 -6.12 -9.68
CA THR A 41 -4.80 -6.62 -8.29
C THR A 41 -4.12 -7.98 -8.08
N VAL A 42 -4.07 -8.85 -9.12
CA VAL A 42 -3.35 -10.14 -9.04
C VAL A 42 -1.84 -9.90 -8.93
N LEU A 43 -1.30 -8.97 -9.73
CA LEU A 43 0.11 -8.58 -9.63
C LEU A 43 0.44 -8.07 -8.23
N LEU A 44 -0.37 -7.15 -7.70
CA LEU A 44 -0.20 -6.60 -6.36
C LEU A 44 -0.27 -7.70 -5.28
N LYS A 45 -1.23 -8.63 -5.38
CA LYS A 45 -1.33 -9.77 -4.45
C LYS A 45 -0.13 -10.72 -4.53
N CYS A 46 0.48 -10.88 -5.71
CA CYS A 46 1.74 -11.63 -5.86
C CYS A 46 2.91 -10.90 -5.16
N LEU A 47 3.00 -9.57 -5.30
CA LEU A 47 4.01 -8.75 -4.62
C LEU A 47 3.86 -8.78 -3.10
N LEU A 48 2.63 -8.79 -2.60
CA LEU A 48 2.32 -8.91 -1.16
C LEU A 48 2.51 -10.33 -0.61
N GLY A 49 2.78 -11.32 -1.48
CA GLY A 49 2.88 -12.73 -1.09
C GLY A 49 1.54 -13.33 -0.67
N LEU A 50 0.41 -12.74 -1.09
CA LEU A 50 -0.95 -13.26 -0.89
C LEU A 50 -1.33 -14.29 -1.95
N HIS A 51 -0.68 -14.24 -3.13
CA HIS A 51 -0.77 -15.25 -4.17
C HIS A 51 0.62 -15.77 -4.53
N ASN A 52 0.73 -17.09 -4.63
CA ASN A 52 1.91 -17.70 -5.23
C ASN A 52 1.87 -17.48 -6.75
N TYR A 53 2.99 -17.07 -7.33
CA TYR A 53 3.15 -16.97 -8.77
C TYR A 53 3.75 -18.27 -9.33
N ASP A 54 3.45 -18.57 -10.59
CA ASP A 54 3.80 -19.85 -11.20
C ASP A 54 5.26 -19.83 -11.68
N LEU A 55 5.66 -18.79 -12.43
CA LEU A 55 7.01 -18.62 -12.98
C LEU A 55 7.50 -17.17 -12.73
N GLY A 56 8.81 -16.99 -12.85
CA GLY A 56 9.47 -15.69 -12.70
C GLY A 56 10.05 -15.45 -11.33
N GLU A 57 10.48 -14.22 -11.09
CA GLU A 57 11.13 -13.78 -9.85
C GLU A 57 10.57 -12.45 -9.36
N ILE A 58 10.47 -12.30 -8.05
CA ILE A 58 10.24 -11.03 -7.36
C ILE A 58 11.39 -10.82 -6.38
N LYS A 59 12.07 -9.66 -6.49
CA LYS A 59 13.15 -9.28 -5.56
C LYS A 59 12.80 -7.99 -4.84
N PHE A 60 13.02 -7.97 -3.54
CA PHE A 60 12.96 -6.79 -2.69
C PHE A 60 14.38 -6.44 -2.23
N ASP A 61 14.87 -5.25 -2.61
CA ASP A 61 16.26 -4.82 -2.35
C ASP A 61 17.30 -5.91 -2.71
N GLY A 62 17.12 -6.56 -3.87
CA GLY A 62 18.01 -7.62 -4.38
C GLY A 62 17.74 -9.02 -3.83
N ILE A 63 16.90 -9.16 -2.79
CA ILE A 63 16.61 -10.44 -2.14
C ILE A 63 15.39 -11.08 -2.81
N ASN A 64 15.55 -12.30 -3.34
CA ASN A 64 14.46 -13.03 -3.97
C ASN A 64 13.45 -13.54 -2.93
N TYR A 65 12.18 -13.14 -3.08
CA TYR A 65 11.10 -13.46 -2.14
C TYR A 65 10.86 -14.97 -1.93
N LYS A 66 11.08 -15.80 -2.96
CA LYS A 66 10.93 -17.26 -2.86
C LYS A 66 12.01 -17.93 -1.99
N ASN A 67 13.19 -17.31 -1.89
CA ASN A 67 14.37 -17.94 -1.29
C ASN A 67 14.56 -17.57 0.18
N ILE A 68 13.71 -16.72 0.74
CA ILE A 68 13.81 -16.30 2.14
C ILE A 68 12.95 -17.17 3.05
N SER A 69 13.42 -17.36 4.28
CA SER A 69 12.73 -18.07 5.35
C SER A 69 11.44 -17.33 5.78
N ASP A 70 10.56 -18.03 6.48
CA ASP A 70 9.32 -17.42 6.97
C ASP A 70 9.58 -16.27 7.97
N LYS A 71 10.66 -16.35 8.76
CA LYS A 71 11.11 -15.27 9.64
C LYS A 71 11.51 -14.01 8.83
N GLU A 72 12.24 -14.20 7.74
CA GLU A 72 12.63 -13.10 6.85
C GLU A 72 11.42 -12.52 6.11
N LYS A 73 10.44 -13.37 5.71
CA LYS A 73 9.16 -12.90 5.15
C LYS A 73 8.38 -12.03 6.14
N MET A 74 8.34 -12.41 7.43
CA MET A 74 7.74 -11.57 8.47
C MET A 74 8.47 -10.22 8.60
N GLY A 75 9.81 -10.24 8.61
CA GLY A 75 10.61 -9.02 8.63
C GLY A 75 10.44 -8.16 7.36
N LEU A 76 10.13 -8.75 6.21
CA LEU A 76 9.77 -8.00 5.01
C LEU A 76 8.36 -7.41 5.11
N LYS A 77 7.38 -8.20 5.60
CA LYS A 77 6.00 -7.74 5.79
C LYS A 77 5.91 -6.54 6.72
N SER A 78 6.72 -6.47 7.77
CA SER A 78 6.78 -5.29 8.66
C SER A 78 7.25 -4.01 7.96
N LYS A 79 7.91 -4.13 6.79
CA LYS A 79 8.40 -3.01 5.97
C LYS A 79 7.45 -2.67 4.81
N ILE A 80 6.30 -3.32 4.73
CA ILE A 80 5.30 -3.12 3.70
C ILE A 80 4.08 -2.41 4.30
N GLY A 81 3.69 -1.29 3.73
CA GLY A 81 2.40 -0.64 3.96
C GLY A 81 1.44 -0.99 2.82
N THR A 82 0.15 -1.11 3.14
CA THR A 82 -0.87 -1.44 2.15
C THR A 82 -2.12 -0.58 2.33
N VAL A 83 -2.59 0.01 1.23
CA VAL A 83 -3.87 0.72 1.14
C VAL A 83 -4.75 -0.03 0.16
N PHE A 84 -5.86 -0.59 0.63
CA PHE A 84 -6.81 -1.32 -0.19
C PHE A 84 -7.93 -0.42 -0.72
N GLN A 85 -8.56 -0.80 -1.81
CA GLN A 85 -9.64 -0.07 -2.48
C GLN A 85 -10.76 0.36 -1.51
N GLY A 86 -11.23 -0.54 -0.62
CA GLY A 86 -12.26 -0.27 0.38
C GLY A 86 -11.73 0.27 1.72
N SER A 87 -10.48 0.80 1.78
CA SER A 87 -9.77 1.19 3.03
C SER A 87 -9.52 0.02 3.99
N ALA A 88 -10.34 -1.01 4.01
CA ALA A 88 -10.25 -2.21 4.84
C ALA A 88 -10.01 -1.89 6.34
N LEU A 89 -10.71 -0.90 6.86
CA LEU A 89 -10.70 -0.58 8.28
C LEU A 89 -11.52 -1.60 9.04
N PHE A 90 -11.13 -1.88 10.27
CA PHE A 90 -11.89 -2.72 11.18
C PHE A 90 -12.98 -1.88 11.85
N ASP A 91 -14.24 -2.17 11.54
CA ASP A 91 -15.41 -1.44 12.07
C ASP A 91 -15.57 -1.58 13.59
N SER A 92 -15.01 -2.63 14.18
CA SER A 92 -14.99 -2.87 15.62
C SER A 92 -13.90 -2.09 16.37
N MET A 93 -13.05 -1.38 15.66
CA MET A 93 -11.91 -0.61 16.20
C MET A 93 -12.08 0.88 15.86
N ASN A 94 -11.74 1.75 16.81
CA ASN A 94 -11.65 3.18 16.52
C ASN A 94 -10.46 3.52 15.60
N ILE A 95 -10.32 4.79 15.20
CA ILE A 95 -9.25 5.23 14.28
C ILE A 95 -7.86 4.97 14.87
N GLU A 96 -7.65 5.28 16.14
CA GLU A 96 -6.38 5.03 16.85
C GLU A 96 -6.00 3.55 16.80
N GLU A 97 -6.95 2.67 17.15
CA GLU A 97 -6.73 1.23 17.17
C GLU A 97 -6.45 0.66 15.78
N ASN A 98 -7.17 1.14 14.75
CA ASN A 98 -6.90 0.78 13.36
C ASN A 98 -5.48 1.15 12.94
N VAL A 99 -5.02 2.36 13.25
CA VAL A 99 -3.69 2.83 12.89
C VAL A 99 -2.60 2.14 13.73
N MET A 100 -2.87 1.85 15.00
CA MET A 100 -1.93 1.20 15.92
C MET A 100 -1.68 -0.28 15.60
N LEU A 101 -2.61 -0.94 14.89
CA LEU A 101 -2.57 -2.39 14.67
C LEU A 101 -1.23 -2.91 14.11
N PRO A 102 -0.62 -2.32 13.06
CA PRO A 102 0.68 -2.78 12.57
C PRO A 102 1.80 -2.65 13.61
N LEU A 103 1.75 -1.64 14.49
CA LEU A 103 2.74 -1.51 15.57
C LEU A 103 2.64 -2.68 16.55
N LYS A 104 1.42 -3.04 16.96
CA LYS A 104 1.17 -4.19 17.85
C LYS A 104 1.60 -5.52 17.23
N MET A 105 1.50 -5.65 15.90
CA MET A 105 1.85 -6.90 15.20
C MET A 105 3.35 -7.10 15.01
N PHE A 106 4.12 -6.04 14.84
CA PHE A 106 5.51 -6.12 14.37
C PHE A 106 6.54 -5.53 15.32
N ASN A 107 6.14 -4.86 16.41
CA ASN A 107 7.06 -4.18 17.32
C ASN A 107 6.75 -4.52 18.79
N ASN A 108 7.75 -4.31 19.62
CA ASN A 108 7.64 -4.45 21.09
C ASN A 108 7.65 -3.06 21.77
N TYR A 109 6.96 -2.09 21.20
CA TYR A 109 6.82 -0.74 21.76
C TYR A 109 5.88 -0.73 22.97
N SER A 110 6.10 0.19 23.89
CA SER A 110 5.14 0.51 24.94
C SER A 110 3.86 1.13 24.35
N ASN A 111 2.78 1.13 25.11
CA ASN A 111 1.54 1.76 24.67
C ASN A 111 1.72 3.26 24.39
N ASP A 112 2.52 3.96 25.20
CA ASP A 112 2.76 5.39 25.05
C ASP A 112 3.55 5.68 23.76
N GLU A 113 4.61 4.90 23.46
CA GLU A 113 5.36 5.02 22.21
C GLU A 113 4.48 4.74 20.98
N MET A 114 3.59 3.74 21.06
CA MET A 114 2.65 3.44 19.98
C MET A 114 1.66 4.58 19.79
N LEU A 115 1.13 5.15 20.87
CA LEU A 115 0.18 6.26 20.82
C LEU A 115 0.82 7.53 20.25
N ASP A 116 2.03 7.85 20.68
CA ASP A 116 2.78 8.99 20.12
C ASP A 116 2.99 8.82 18.60
N ARG A 117 3.37 7.61 18.16
CA ARG A 117 3.54 7.33 16.74
C ARG A 117 2.22 7.42 15.97
N VAL A 118 1.12 6.91 16.52
CA VAL A 118 -0.23 7.05 15.94
C VAL A 118 -0.59 8.53 15.77
N ASN A 119 -0.39 9.34 16.80
CA ASN A 119 -0.68 10.77 16.75
C ASN A 119 0.16 11.50 15.68
N GLN A 120 1.44 11.15 15.53
CA GLN A 120 2.31 11.70 14.48
C GLN A 120 1.76 11.40 13.07
N VAL A 121 1.38 10.14 12.79
CA VAL A 121 0.88 9.79 11.46
C VAL A 121 -0.53 10.32 11.20
N LEU A 122 -1.40 10.39 12.22
CA LEU A 122 -2.71 11.03 12.10
C LEU A 122 -2.57 12.52 11.78
N LYS A 123 -1.63 13.22 12.43
CA LYS A 123 -1.30 14.61 12.08
C LYS A 123 -0.80 14.71 10.64
N ARG A 124 0.10 13.81 10.20
CA ARG A 124 0.64 13.80 8.82
C ARG A 124 -0.44 13.68 7.75
N VAL A 125 -1.52 12.96 8.05
CA VAL A 125 -2.65 12.81 7.12
C VAL A 125 -3.81 13.79 7.37
N ASN A 126 -3.59 14.86 8.18
CA ASN A 126 -4.58 15.86 8.55
C ASN A 126 -5.84 15.27 9.23
N LEU A 127 -5.63 14.39 10.21
CA LEU A 127 -6.67 13.76 11.02
C LEU A 127 -6.41 13.93 12.53
N GLU A 128 -5.88 15.08 12.95
CA GLU A 128 -5.66 15.36 14.38
C GLU A 128 -6.99 15.31 15.16
N ASN A 129 -6.93 14.84 16.40
CA ASN A 129 -8.06 14.74 17.32
C ASN A 129 -9.22 13.82 16.86
N THR A 130 -8.93 12.86 15.99
CA THR A 130 -9.94 11.90 15.52
C THR A 130 -9.79 10.49 16.12
N ASN A 131 -8.84 10.30 17.03
CA ASN A 131 -8.43 9.03 17.62
C ASN A 131 -9.59 8.13 18.01
N LYS A 132 -10.58 8.67 18.72
CA LYS A 132 -11.69 7.93 19.33
C LYS A 132 -12.90 7.75 18.41
N LYS A 133 -12.89 8.35 17.21
CA LYS A 133 -13.96 8.15 16.24
C LYS A 133 -13.93 6.72 15.69
N MET A 134 -15.12 6.19 15.44
CA MET A 134 -15.28 4.92 14.71
C MET A 134 -15.19 5.15 13.20
N PRO A 135 -14.82 4.14 12.40
CA PRO A 135 -14.82 4.25 10.93
C PRO A 135 -16.16 4.73 10.36
N SER A 136 -17.28 4.31 10.96
CA SER A 136 -18.64 4.72 10.56
C SER A 136 -18.92 6.22 10.76
N GLU A 137 -18.16 6.90 11.61
CA GLU A 137 -18.28 8.36 11.86
C GLU A 137 -17.36 9.18 10.95
N ALA A 138 -16.58 8.52 10.11
CA ALA A 138 -15.62 9.13 9.21
C ALA A 138 -16.15 9.18 7.76
N SER A 139 -15.97 10.33 7.07
CA SER A 139 -16.27 10.42 5.64
C SER A 139 -15.37 9.47 4.82
N GLY A 140 -15.74 9.18 3.56
CA GLY A 140 -14.94 8.32 2.68
C GLY A 140 -13.48 8.80 2.54
N GLY A 141 -13.28 10.11 2.35
CA GLY A 141 -11.94 10.70 2.31
C GLY A 141 -11.18 10.58 3.63
N MET A 142 -11.86 10.70 4.78
CA MET A 142 -11.24 10.45 6.10
C MET A 142 -10.84 8.98 6.24
N GLN A 143 -11.69 8.03 5.86
CA GLN A 143 -11.37 6.60 5.90
C GLN A 143 -10.15 6.25 5.05
N LYS A 144 -10.02 6.84 3.86
CA LYS A 144 -8.82 6.68 3.01
C LYS A 144 -7.57 7.22 3.70
N ARG A 145 -7.63 8.39 4.33
CA ARG A 145 -6.51 8.95 5.10
C ARG A 145 -6.15 8.10 6.31
N VAL A 146 -7.11 7.52 7.02
CA VAL A 146 -6.85 6.55 8.10
C VAL A 146 -6.14 5.30 7.56
N ALA A 147 -6.57 4.78 6.41
CA ALA A 147 -5.90 3.64 5.77
C ALA A 147 -4.45 3.97 5.38
N ILE A 148 -4.18 5.19 4.88
CA ILE A 148 -2.83 5.67 4.61
C ILE A 148 -2.02 5.79 5.90
N ALA A 149 -2.56 6.40 6.96
CA ALA A 149 -1.90 6.50 8.26
C ALA A 149 -1.51 5.12 8.81
N ARG A 150 -2.44 4.14 8.74
CA ARG A 150 -2.17 2.75 9.11
C ARG A 150 -1.06 2.12 8.28
N ALA A 151 -1.02 2.40 6.97
CA ALA A 151 -0.02 1.86 6.08
C ALA A 151 1.39 2.41 6.37
N ILE A 152 1.51 3.67 6.82
CA ILE A 152 2.80 4.33 7.06
C ILE A 152 3.28 4.31 8.52
N VAL A 153 2.44 3.87 9.46
CA VAL A 153 2.73 3.96 10.90
C VAL A 153 4.02 3.24 11.28
N ASN A 154 4.37 2.16 10.56
CA ASN A 154 5.54 1.34 10.82
C ASN A 154 6.78 1.75 9.99
N ASN A 155 6.82 2.97 9.43
CA ASN A 155 7.88 3.46 8.55
C ASN A 155 8.23 2.46 7.43
N PRO A 156 7.27 2.13 6.54
CA PRO A 156 7.48 1.13 5.52
C PRO A 156 8.55 1.56 4.51
N LYS A 157 9.22 0.58 3.90
CA LYS A 157 10.10 0.78 2.73
C LYS A 157 9.35 0.67 1.42
N PHE A 158 8.20 -0.02 1.44
CA PHE A 158 7.37 -0.32 0.29
C PHE A 158 5.92 0.00 0.60
N LEU A 159 5.26 0.74 -0.27
CA LEU A 159 3.85 1.09 -0.15
C LEU A 159 3.10 0.60 -1.38
N PHE A 160 2.07 -0.19 -1.15
CA PHE A 160 1.19 -0.71 -2.19
C PHE A 160 -0.21 -0.14 -2.02
N CYS A 161 -0.73 0.48 -3.07
CA CYS A 161 -2.06 1.07 -3.09
C CYS A 161 -2.90 0.42 -4.21
N ASP A 162 -4.04 -0.16 -3.86
CA ASP A 162 -4.99 -0.70 -4.81
C ASP A 162 -6.17 0.25 -4.92
N GLU A 163 -6.21 1.05 -5.98
CA GLU A 163 -7.22 2.07 -6.25
C GLU A 163 -7.53 2.98 -5.04
N PRO A 164 -6.51 3.70 -4.51
CA PRO A 164 -6.64 4.41 -3.23
C PRO A 164 -7.69 5.52 -3.23
N ASN A 165 -7.98 6.11 -4.39
CA ASN A 165 -8.92 7.21 -4.59
C ASN A 165 -10.31 6.77 -5.10
N SER A 166 -10.54 5.46 -5.29
CA SER A 166 -11.81 4.96 -5.81
C SER A 166 -13.00 5.31 -4.91
N GLY A 167 -14.11 5.71 -5.52
CA GLY A 167 -15.35 6.05 -4.82
C GLY A 167 -15.35 7.43 -4.16
N LEU A 168 -14.33 8.25 -4.40
CA LEU A 168 -14.25 9.64 -3.95
C LEU A 168 -14.69 10.62 -5.04
N ASP A 169 -15.10 11.81 -4.64
CA ASP A 169 -15.28 12.92 -5.58
C ASP A 169 -13.91 13.36 -6.16
N PRO A 170 -13.88 13.99 -7.35
CA PRO A 170 -12.61 14.31 -8.03
C PRO A 170 -11.64 15.16 -7.20
N ASN A 171 -12.14 16.12 -6.43
CA ASN A 171 -11.28 16.99 -5.63
C ASN A 171 -10.64 16.21 -4.47
N THR A 172 -11.42 15.38 -3.79
CA THR A 172 -10.91 14.52 -2.72
C THR A 172 -9.94 13.46 -3.27
N ALA A 173 -10.19 12.93 -4.46
CA ALA A 173 -9.29 11.99 -5.13
C ALA A 173 -7.89 12.59 -5.35
N ILE A 174 -7.81 13.81 -5.90
CA ILE A 174 -6.56 14.56 -6.11
C ILE A 174 -5.82 14.76 -4.77
N ILE A 175 -6.53 15.08 -3.70
CA ILE A 175 -5.93 15.27 -2.37
C ILE A 175 -5.30 13.97 -1.86
N ILE A 176 -5.95 12.82 -2.07
CA ILE A 176 -5.41 11.50 -1.68
C ILE A 176 -4.17 11.15 -2.50
N ASP A 177 -4.22 11.38 -3.81
CA ASP A 177 -3.10 11.11 -4.72
C ASP A 177 -1.86 11.96 -4.35
N ASN A 178 -2.05 13.27 -4.14
CA ASN A 178 -0.98 14.16 -3.71
C ASN A 178 -0.42 13.77 -2.34
N LEU A 179 -1.27 13.37 -1.38
CA LEU A 179 -0.83 12.91 -0.07
C LEU A 179 0.07 11.67 -0.20
N ILE A 180 -0.28 10.70 -1.05
CA ILE A 180 0.55 9.51 -1.27
C ILE A 180 1.90 9.89 -1.91
N LYS A 181 1.89 10.80 -2.90
CA LYS A 181 3.12 11.30 -3.55
C LYS A 181 4.02 12.01 -2.54
N GLU A 182 3.49 12.94 -1.75
CA GLU A 182 4.27 13.64 -0.70
C GLU A 182 4.90 12.66 0.30
N ILE A 183 4.14 11.66 0.76
CA ILE A 183 4.64 10.60 1.65
C ILE A 183 5.75 9.80 0.98
N THR A 184 5.59 9.45 -0.29
CA THR A 184 6.59 8.74 -1.08
C THR A 184 7.91 9.51 -1.15
N ASP A 185 7.82 10.81 -1.44
CA ASP A 185 8.97 11.71 -1.55
C ASP A 185 9.65 11.94 -0.20
N GLU A 186 8.87 12.18 0.86
CA GLU A 186 9.36 12.46 2.20
C GLU A 186 10.09 11.26 2.81
N TYR A 187 9.47 10.07 2.77
CA TYR A 187 10.02 8.86 3.38
C TYR A 187 10.89 8.04 2.43
N LYS A 188 11.07 8.48 1.17
CA LYS A 188 11.81 7.74 0.13
C LYS A 188 11.33 6.30 -0.03
N ILE A 189 10.01 6.12 -0.01
CA ILE A 189 9.34 4.82 -0.16
C ILE A 189 9.34 4.38 -1.64
N VAL A 190 9.36 3.09 -1.90
CA VAL A 190 8.99 2.54 -3.21
C VAL A 190 7.48 2.42 -3.22
N THR A 191 6.78 3.26 -3.98
CA THR A 191 5.31 3.26 -4.03
C THR A 191 4.82 2.69 -5.35
N ILE A 192 3.89 1.72 -5.27
CA ILE A 192 3.19 1.13 -6.41
C ILE A 192 1.70 1.35 -6.21
N ILE A 193 1.06 2.00 -7.18
CA ILE A 193 -0.37 2.29 -7.19
C ILE A 193 -1.00 1.59 -8.38
N ASN A 194 -1.97 0.72 -8.13
CA ASN A 194 -2.90 0.28 -9.16
C ASN A 194 -3.95 1.35 -9.36
N SER A 195 -4.14 1.81 -10.58
CA SER A 195 -5.21 2.76 -10.92
C SER A 195 -5.76 2.48 -12.32
N HIS A 196 -7.02 2.80 -12.52
CA HIS A 196 -7.64 2.93 -13.83
C HIS A 196 -8.00 4.40 -14.16
N ASP A 197 -7.71 5.34 -13.23
CA ASP A 197 -7.98 6.76 -13.40
C ASP A 197 -6.80 7.45 -14.07
N MET A 198 -7.04 7.95 -15.29
CA MET A 198 -6.02 8.66 -16.08
C MET A 198 -5.63 10.01 -15.48
N ASN A 199 -6.49 10.64 -14.67
CA ASN A 199 -6.15 11.90 -14.00
C ASN A 199 -5.03 11.64 -12.95
N SER A 200 -5.16 10.58 -12.14
CA SER A 200 -4.11 10.17 -11.21
C SER A 200 -2.79 9.90 -11.94
N VAL A 201 -2.86 9.28 -13.13
CA VAL A 201 -1.67 8.98 -13.93
C VAL A 201 -0.93 10.26 -14.33
N MET A 202 -1.65 11.28 -14.75
CA MET A 202 -1.08 12.58 -15.17
C MET A 202 -0.54 13.39 -13.99
N GLU A 203 -1.18 13.29 -12.83
CA GLU A 203 -0.89 14.11 -11.66
C GLU A 203 0.33 13.59 -10.87
N ILE A 204 0.40 12.30 -10.60
CA ILE A 204 1.37 11.70 -9.66
C ILE A 204 2.28 10.64 -10.25
N GLY A 205 2.01 10.19 -11.49
CA GLY A 205 2.78 9.12 -12.14
C GLY A 205 4.16 9.56 -12.59
N GLU A 206 5.20 9.03 -11.96
CA GLU A 206 6.58 9.20 -12.42
C GLU A 206 7.05 8.04 -13.30
N LYS A 207 6.41 6.90 -13.17
CA LYS A 207 6.62 5.69 -13.99
C LYS A 207 5.31 4.97 -14.22
N ILE A 208 5.07 4.56 -15.45
CA ILE A 208 3.88 3.79 -15.86
C ILE A 208 4.33 2.39 -16.26
N VAL A 209 3.60 1.39 -15.80
CA VAL A 209 3.83 -0.04 -16.08
C VAL A 209 2.53 -0.69 -16.55
#